data_db17c46802695bf9c6480d2c0f0c033f
#
_entry.id   db17c46802695bf9c6480d2c0f0c033f
#
_cell.length_a   1.000
_cell.length_b   1.000
_cell.length_c   1.000
_cell.angle_alpha   90.00
_cell.angle_beta   90.00
_cell.angle_gamma   90.00
#
_symmetry.space_group_name_H-M   'P 1'
#
loop_
_entity.id
_entity.type
_entity.pdbx_description
1 polymer ?
#
loop_
_entity_poly.entity_id
_entity_poly.type
_entity_poly.pdbx_seq_one_letter_code
_entity_poly.pdbx_strand_id
1 'polypeptide(L)'
;IGNHAIPVIVDAYLKGFRGFDVEEAYAAIRGSSTVSHQHSDWEVYDRYGYYPFDIIPKESVSRTLESTYDDYCVARMAKSLGKEKDYAYFSRRASYYKNLLDPSTTMMRGKDSKGKWRTPFNTFLLSHAATSGGDYTEGNAWQYTWHVQHDVEGLIDLFGGKEKFANKLDSLFFLESSAENTGFTQDVTGLIGQYAHGNEPSHHVAYLYNYAGQPYKTQQLIREIFDRFYLPKPDGLCGNDDCGQMSAWYISVSYTHLRAHETTLH
;
A
#
# COMPACT_ATOMS: atom_id res chain seq x y z
N ILE A 1 8.61 -6.13 5.57
CA ILE A 1 9.06 -4.78 5.26
C ILE A 1 8.23 -3.75 6.03
N GLY A 2 8.75 -2.49 6.17
CA GLY A 2 8.07 -1.45 6.94
C GLY A 2 8.09 -1.67 8.45
N ASN A 3 7.53 -0.69 9.19
CA ASN A 3 7.44 -0.69 10.65
C ASN A 3 5.96 -0.73 11.09
N HIS A 4 5.22 -1.75 10.66
CA HIS A 4 3.76 -1.78 10.71
C HIS A 4 3.12 -1.89 12.10
N ALA A 5 3.90 -1.96 13.17
CA ALA A 5 3.41 -1.65 14.51
C ALA A 5 2.99 -0.16 14.64
N ILE A 6 3.58 0.73 13.82
CA ILE A 6 3.28 2.16 13.83
C ILE A 6 1.82 2.45 13.48
N PRO A 7 1.27 2.02 12.33
CA PRO A 7 -0.14 2.26 12.01
C PRO A 7 -1.10 1.64 13.04
N VAL A 8 -0.79 0.47 13.60
CA VAL A 8 -1.62 -0.16 14.64
C VAL A 8 -1.69 0.70 15.90
N ILE A 9 -0.55 1.19 16.40
CA ILE A 9 -0.48 2.05 17.58
C ILE A 9 -1.22 3.36 17.34
N VAL A 10 -0.96 3.98 16.17
CA VAL A 10 -1.54 5.28 15.81
C VAL A 10 -3.06 5.17 15.59
N ASP A 11 -3.52 4.12 14.95
CA ASP A 11 -4.95 3.87 14.75
C ASP A 11 -5.68 3.68 16.07
N ALA A 12 -5.12 2.85 16.97
CA ALA A 12 -5.66 2.66 18.32
C ALA A 12 -5.72 4.00 19.09
N TYR A 13 -4.64 4.79 19.03
CA TYR A 13 -4.60 6.12 19.67
C TYR A 13 -5.67 7.06 19.09
N LEU A 14 -5.78 7.17 17.77
CA LEU A 14 -6.74 8.07 17.11
C LEU A 14 -8.20 7.64 17.33
N LYS A 15 -8.45 6.34 17.49
CA LYS A 15 -9.77 5.78 17.86
C LYS A 15 -10.12 5.96 19.34
N GLY A 16 -9.26 6.56 20.15
CA GLY A 16 -9.54 6.89 21.55
C GLY A 16 -9.13 5.84 22.55
N PHE A 17 -8.46 4.76 22.14
CA PHE A 17 -7.87 3.81 23.10
C PHE A 17 -6.75 4.49 23.88
N ARG A 18 -6.76 4.37 25.22
CA ARG A 18 -5.82 5.07 26.13
C ARG A 18 -5.31 4.13 27.23
N GLY A 19 -5.44 2.82 27.08
CA GLY A 19 -4.96 1.83 28.05
C GLY A 19 -3.46 1.59 28.03
N PHE A 20 -2.66 2.53 27.47
CA PHE A 20 -1.21 2.46 27.36
C PHE A 20 -0.57 3.84 27.58
N ASP A 21 0.73 3.87 27.86
CA ASP A 21 1.48 5.13 27.94
C ASP A 21 1.66 5.73 26.55
N VAL A 22 0.98 6.84 26.32
CA VAL A 22 0.93 7.52 25.01
C VAL A 22 2.27 8.15 24.64
N GLU A 23 3.00 8.72 25.62
CA GLU A 23 4.30 9.35 25.34
C GLU A 23 5.38 8.30 25.09
N GLU A 24 5.37 7.18 25.80
CA GLU A 24 6.26 6.04 25.54
C GLU A 24 5.98 5.42 24.17
N ALA A 25 4.71 5.20 23.83
CA ALA A 25 4.31 4.69 22.53
C ALA A 25 4.72 5.64 21.40
N TYR A 26 4.54 6.96 21.59
CA TYR A 26 5.01 7.94 20.62
C TYR A 26 6.54 7.94 20.47
N ALA A 27 7.28 7.86 21.57
CA ALA A 27 8.74 7.78 21.53
C ALA A 27 9.21 6.53 20.79
N ALA A 28 8.54 5.39 20.98
CA ALA A 28 8.85 4.14 20.30
C ALA A 28 8.62 4.22 18.77
N ILE A 29 7.45 4.70 18.31
CA ILE A 29 7.16 4.81 16.88
C ILE A 29 8.06 5.85 16.21
N ARG A 30 8.34 6.96 16.87
CA ARG A 30 9.29 7.96 16.39
C ARG A 30 10.70 7.38 16.28
N GLY A 31 11.14 6.64 17.28
CA GLY A 31 12.44 5.97 17.30
C GLY A 31 12.58 4.99 16.15
N SER A 32 11.58 4.14 15.92
CA SER A 32 11.57 3.18 14.79
C SER A 32 11.66 3.86 13.42
N SER A 33 11.21 5.11 13.31
CA SER A 33 11.24 5.88 12.06
C SER A 33 12.47 6.79 11.91
N THR A 34 13.33 6.89 12.93
CA THR A 34 14.49 7.82 12.94
C THR A 34 15.81 7.18 13.38
N VAL A 35 15.83 5.85 13.50
CA VAL A 35 17.03 5.08 13.83
C VAL A 35 17.12 3.91 12.84
N SER A 36 18.30 3.67 12.26
CA SER A 36 18.52 2.53 11.39
C SER A 36 18.51 1.22 12.19
N HIS A 37 17.78 0.23 11.69
CA HIS A 37 17.68 -1.11 12.26
C HIS A 37 17.36 -2.13 11.16
N GLN A 38 17.17 -3.40 11.51
CA GLN A 38 17.01 -4.51 10.56
C GLN A 38 15.93 -4.26 9.46
N HIS A 39 14.87 -3.53 9.79
CA HIS A 39 13.75 -3.25 8.86
C HIS A 39 13.74 -1.81 8.32
N SER A 40 14.72 -0.98 8.71
CA SER A 40 14.78 0.42 8.34
C SER A 40 16.22 0.90 8.16
N ASP A 41 16.55 1.28 6.94
CA ASP A 41 17.79 2.00 6.60
C ASP A 41 17.48 3.50 6.57
N TRP A 42 17.06 4.03 7.73
CA TRP A 42 16.54 5.40 7.86
C TRP A 42 17.47 6.46 7.26
N GLU A 43 18.77 6.37 7.49
CA GLU A 43 19.74 7.37 6.99
C GLU A 43 19.77 7.43 5.47
N VAL A 44 19.66 6.27 4.82
CA VAL A 44 19.57 6.18 3.35
C VAL A 44 18.26 6.78 2.87
N TYR A 45 17.16 6.42 3.51
CA TYR A 45 15.82 6.90 3.16
C TYR A 45 15.68 8.43 3.34
N ASP A 46 16.15 8.98 4.46
CA ASP A 46 16.09 10.42 4.72
C ASP A 46 16.98 11.21 3.74
N ARG A 47 18.15 10.66 3.40
CA ARG A 47 19.10 11.31 2.49
C ARG A 47 18.58 11.40 1.05
N TYR A 48 17.98 10.34 0.52
CA TYR A 48 17.59 10.27 -0.88
C TYR A 48 16.10 10.55 -1.12
N GLY A 49 15.28 10.47 -0.09
CA GLY A 49 13.83 10.54 -0.20
C GLY A 49 13.21 9.29 -0.86
N TYR A 50 13.95 8.19 -0.92
CA TYR A 50 13.57 6.83 -1.33
C TYR A 50 14.72 5.88 -1.01
N TYR A 51 14.49 4.58 -1.16
CA TYR A 51 15.55 3.58 -1.09
C TYR A 51 16.16 3.34 -2.48
N PRO A 52 17.40 3.80 -2.76
CA PRO A 52 18.06 3.52 -4.04
C PRO A 52 18.38 2.03 -4.19
N PHE A 53 18.03 1.43 -5.32
CA PHE A 53 18.21 -0.01 -5.53
C PHE A 53 19.68 -0.45 -5.65
N ASP A 54 20.62 0.46 -5.90
CA ASP A 54 22.06 0.20 -5.92
C ASP A 54 22.69 0.23 -4.52
N ILE A 55 21.98 0.77 -3.52
CA ILE A 55 22.37 0.78 -2.10
C ILE A 55 21.54 -0.27 -1.33
N ILE A 56 20.23 -0.29 -1.54
CA ILE A 56 19.29 -1.23 -0.95
C ILE A 56 18.73 -2.11 -2.08
N PRO A 57 19.39 -3.25 -2.39
CA PRO A 57 19.12 -3.99 -3.62
C PRO A 57 17.82 -4.79 -3.63
N LYS A 58 17.17 -4.94 -2.46
CA LYS A 58 15.94 -5.70 -2.32
C LYS A 58 14.78 -4.79 -1.92
N GLU A 59 13.66 -4.94 -2.64
CA GLU A 59 12.37 -4.34 -2.30
C GLU A 59 12.40 -2.81 -2.20
N SER A 60 13.25 -2.15 -2.97
CA SER A 60 13.51 -0.71 -2.85
C SER A 60 12.25 0.16 -3.02
N VAL A 61 11.35 -0.22 -3.93
CA VAL A 61 10.07 0.47 -4.15
C VAL A 61 9.10 0.20 -3.01
N SER A 62 8.87 -1.08 -2.69
CA SER A 62 7.95 -1.45 -1.61
C SER A 62 8.37 -0.83 -0.28
N ARG A 63 9.66 -0.96 0.10
CA ARG A 63 10.20 -0.35 1.34
C ARG A 63 9.99 1.16 1.38
N THR A 64 10.11 1.85 0.25
CA THR A 64 9.85 3.30 0.18
C THR A 64 8.38 3.60 0.42
N LEU A 65 7.48 2.90 -0.26
CA LEU A 65 6.04 3.15 -0.16
C LEU A 65 5.51 2.83 1.25
N GLU A 66 5.93 1.70 1.83
CA GLU A 66 5.58 1.33 3.21
C GLU A 66 6.07 2.37 4.22
N SER A 67 7.32 2.84 4.07
CA SER A 67 7.87 3.88 4.95
C SER A 67 7.13 5.20 4.82
N THR A 68 6.61 5.56 3.63
CA THR A 68 5.81 6.80 3.49
C THR A 68 4.47 6.71 4.23
N TYR A 69 3.87 5.53 4.28
CA TYR A 69 2.65 5.31 5.05
C TYR A 69 2.91 5.31 6.56
N ASP A 70 3.97 4.64 7.01
CA ASP A 70 4.40 4.68 8.42
C ASP A 70 4.65 6.12 8.87
N ASP A 71 5.38 6.91 8.07
CA ASP A 71 5.67 8.33 8.38
C ASP A 71 4.40 9.19 8.41
N TYR A 72 3.43 8.93 7.53
CA TYR A 72 2.12 9.59 7.63
C TYR A 72 1.44 9.29 8.97
N CYS A 73 1.47 8.05 9.41
CA CYS A 73 0.90 7.65 10.70
C CYS A 73 1.59 8.38 11.86
N VAL A 74 2.94 8.42 11.89
CA VAL A 74 3.69 9.18 12.92
C VAL A 74 3.32 10.66 12.86
N ALA A 75 3.21 11.26 11.68
CA ALA A 75 2.81 12.66 11.52
C ALA A 75 1.41 12.92 12.11
N ARG A 76 0.45 12.02 11.89
CA ARG A 76 -0.90 12.14 12.45
C ARG A 76 -0.91 12.15 13.98
N MET A 77 -0.15 11.23 14.58
CA MET A 77 -0.02 11.20 16.06
C MET A 77 0.74 12.43 16.57
N ALA A 78 1.85 12.82 15.93
CA ALA A 78 2.60 14.04 16.27
C ALA A 78 1.70 15.28 16.28
N LYS A 79 0.87 15.45 15.24
CA LYS A 79 -0.10 16.55 15.16
C LYS A 79 -1.08 16.54 16.34
N SER A 80 -1.63 15.37 16.65
CA SER A 80 -2.60 15.21 17.76
C SER A 80 -1.97 15.50 19.12
N LEU A 81 -0.65 15.28 19.28
CA LEU A 81 0.11 15.56 20.49
C LEU A 81 0.73 16.97 20.52
N GLY A 82 0.46 17.82 19.52
CA GLY A 82 1.03 19.17 19.44
C GLY A 82 2.55 19.22 19.18
N LYS A 83 3.13 18.14 18.64
CA LYS A 83 4.56 18.04 18.33
C LYS A 83 4.84 18.56 16.91
N GLU A 84 4.72 19.86 16.72
CA GLU A 84 4.73 20.54 15.40
C GLU A 84 5.99 20.27 14.56
N LYS A 85 7.16 20.19 15.18
CA LYS A 85 8.43 19.90 14.46
C LYS A 85 8.41 18.49 13.84
N ASP A 86 7.98 17.51 14.63
CA ASP A 86 7.87 16.13 14.17
C ASP A 86 6.74 16.00 13.11
N TYR A 87 5.61 16.68 13.31
CA TYR A 87 4.54 16.73 12.31
C TYR A 87 5.05 17.24 10.96
N ALA A 88 5.77 18.35 10.94
CA ALA A 88 6.33 18.90 9.70
C ALA A 88 7.36 17.96 9.05
N TYR A 89 8.23 17.35 9.87
CA TYR A 89 9.26 16.42 9.40
C TYR A 89 8.66 15.16 8.76
N PHE A 90 7.77 14.47 9.47
CA PHE A 90 7.16 13.23 8.99
C PHE A 90 6.15 13.46 7.87
N SER A 91 5.43 14.60 7.85
CA SER A 91 4.54 14.95 6.73
C SER A 91 5.30 15.15 5.41
N ARG A 92 6.51 15.72 5.47
CA ARG A 92 7.40 15.81 4.31
C ARG A 92 7.80 14.43 3.82
N ARG A 93 8.23 13.54 4.72
CA ARG A 93 8.65 12.18 4.38
C ARG A 93 7.49 11.33 3.84
N ALA A 94 6.30 11.50 4.37
CA ALA A 94 5.08 10.86 3.86
C ALA A 94 4.81 11.16 2.38
N SER A 95 5.37 12.24 1.84
CA SER A 95 5.27 12.59 0.41
C SER A 95 6.36 12.00 -0.48
N TYR A 96 7.31 11.25 0.06
CA TYR A 96 8.46 10.72 -0.69
C TYR A 96 8.07 9.67 -1.76
N TYR A 97 6.89 9.05 -1.68
CA TYR A 97 6.35 8.21 -2.74
C TYR A 97 6.36 8.92 -4.11
N LYS A 98 6.22 10.25 -4.13
CA LYS A 98 6.26 11.08 -5.36
C LYS A 98 7.56 10.94 -6.13
N ASN A 99 8.65 10.59 -5.45
CA ASN A 99 9.96 10.41 -6.08
C ASN A 99 10.04 9.14 -6.93
N LEU A 100 9.14 8.17 -6.73
CA LEU A 100 9.18 6.89 -7.42
C LEU A 100 8.19 6.74 -8.56
N LEU A 101 7.24 7.67 -8.75
CA LEU A 101 6.36 7.60 -9.91
C LEU A 101 7.12 7.98 -11.18
N ASP A 102 7.29 7.03 -12.07
CA ASP A 102 7.85 7.25 -13.42
C ASP A 102 6.74 7.79 -14.33
N PRO A 103 6.83 9.05 -14.77
CA PRO A 103 5.78 9.67 -15.59
C PRO A 103 5.64 9.02 -16.98
N SER A 104 6.69 8.31 -17.47
CA SER A 104 6.65 7.64 -18.76
C SER A 104 5.83 6.37 -18.77
N THR A 105 5.74 5.69 -17.61
CA THR A 105 4.99 4.44 -17.45
C THR A 105 3.76 4.57 -16.55
N THR A 106 3.69 5.66 -15.77
CA THR A 106 2.72 5.85 -14.68
C THR A 106 2.73 4.68 -13.70
N MET A 107 3.95 4.24 -13.32
CA MET A 107 4.20 3.17 -12.37
C MET A 107 5.20 3.63 -11.31
N MET A 108 5.07 3.11 -10.09
CA MET A 108 6.11 3.23 -9.07
C MET A 108 7.28 2.35 -9.51
N ARG A 109 8.45 2.97 -9.74
CA ARG A 109 9.64 2.33 -10.33
C ARG A 109 10.88 2.63 -9.51
N GLY A 110 11.77 1.66 -9.39
CA GLY A 110 13.03 1.84 -8.66
C GLY A 110 13.97 2.84 -9.33
N LYS A 111 14.67 3.60 -8.48
CA LYS A 111 15.77 4.50 -8.87
C LYS A 111 17.06 4.13 -8.19
N ASP A 112 18.21 4.38 -8.86
CA ASP A 112 19.53 4.33 -8.26
C ASP A 112 19.85 5.60 -7.44
N SER A 113 21.00 5.61 -6.75
CA SER A 113 21.48 6.75 -5.95
C SER A 113 21.78 8.03 -6.78
N LYS A 114 21.80 7.93 -8.11
CA LYS A 114 21.97 9.03 -9.06
C LYS A 114 20.64 9.50 -9.67
N GLY A 115 19.51 8.92 -9.21
CA GLY A 115 18.18 9.25 -9.69
C GLY A 115 17.80 8.63 -11.03
N LYS A 116 18.57 7.65 -11.55
CA LYS A 116 18.25 6.96 -12.80
C LYS A 116 17.28 5.82 -12.55
N TRP A 117 16.27 5.69 -13.39
CA TRP A 117 15.31 4.60 -13.35
C TRP A 117 15.96 3.24 -13.61
N ARG A 118 15.51 2.22 -12.89
CA ARG A 118 15.94 0.83 -13.14
C ARG A 118 15.61 0.41 -14.57
N THR A 119 16.59 -0.18 -15.25
CA THR A 119 16.46 -0.69 -16.61
C THR A 119 17.17 -2.05 -16.69
N PRO A 120 16.57 -3.09 -17.33
CA PRO A 120 15.23 -3.10 -17.93
C PRO A 120 14.10 -3.01 -16.88
N PHE A 121 12.88 -2.67 -17.31
CA PHE A 121 11.71 -2.56 -16.45
C PHE A 121 10.55 -3.40 -17.02
N ASN A 122 10.29 -4.54 -16.38
CA ASN A 122 9.14 -5.38 -16.66
C ASN A 122 8.08 -5.17 -15.57
N THR A 123 6.96 -4.55 -15.92
CA THR A 123 5.89 -4.17 -14.97
C THR A 123 5.13 -5.37 -14.39
N PHE A 124 5.22 -6.53 -15.03
CA PHE A 124 4.55 -7.77 -14.61
C PHE A 124 5.46 -8.70 -13.79
N LEU A 125 6.76 -8.40 -13.72
CA LEU A 125 7.70 -9.25 -13.01
C LEU A 125 7.41 -9.26 -11.52
N LEU A 126 6.96 -10.41 -11.02
CA LEU A 126 6.76 -10.66 -9.59
C LEU A 126 8.11 -10.80 -8.90
N SER A 127 8.25 -10.19 -7.75
CA SER A 127 9.45 -10.29 -6.93
C SER A 127 9.13 -10.54 -5.47
N HIS A 128 10.08 -11.18 -4.80
CA HIS A 128 10.05 -11.45 -3.37
C HIS A 128 11.48 -11.51 -2.84
N ALA A 129 11.78 -10.84 -1.73
CA ALA A 129 13.13 -10.72 -1.17
C ALA A 129 13.80 -12.05 -0.89
N ALA A 130 13.03 -13.05 -0.44
CA ALA A 130 13.55 -14.37 -0.10
C ALA A 130 13.94 -15.21 -1.33
N THR A 131 13.38 -14.94 -2.51
CA THR A 131 13.54 -15.80 -3.70
C THR A 131 14.24 -15.12 -4.87
N SER A 132 13.71 -13.98 -5.34
CA SER A 132 14.16 -13.34 -6.58
C SER A 132 14.83 -11.98 -6.36
N GLY A 133 14.69 -11.38 -5.18
CA GLY A 133 15.04 -9.97 -4.99
C GLY A 133 14.13 -9.07 -5.82
N GLY A 134 14.63 -7.93 -6.27
CA GLY A 134 13.86 -6.98 -7.07
C GLY A 134 13.30 -5.82 -6.26
N ASP A 135 12.46 -5.00 -6.89
CA ASP A 135 12.02 -3.74 -6.29
C ASP A 135 10.74 -3.86 -5.45
N TYR A 136 10.02 -4.99 -5.57
CA TYR A 136 8.72 -5.19 -4.92
C TYR A 136 8.74 -6.37 -3.96
N THR A 137 7.89 -6.31 -2.96
CA THR A 137 7.65 -7.38 -2.00
C THR A 137 6.40 -8.14 -2.42
N GLU A 138 6.52 -9.45 -2.67
CA GLU A 138 5.35 -10.31 -2.92
C GLU A 138 4.42 -9.75 -3.98
N GLY A 139 5.00 -9.14 -5.02
CA GLY A 139 4.19 -8.45 -6.01
C GLY A 139 5.00 -7.89 -7.17
N ASN A 140 4.36 -7.03 -7.95
CA ASN A 140 4.92 -6.35 -9.10
C ASN A 140 4.56 -4.85 -9.14
N ALA A 141 4.95 -4.16 -10.22
CA ALA A 141 4.68 -2.73 -10.35
C ALA A 141 3.17 -2.41 -10.41
N TRP A 142 2.35 -3.30 -10.99
CA TRP A 142 0.91 -3.09 -11.06
C TRP A 142 0.25 -3.09 -9.69
N GLN A 143 0.67 -3.96 -8.77
CA GLN A 143 0.12 -4.07 -7.43
C GLN A 143 0.60 -2.94 -6.54
N TYR A 144 1.91 -2.64 -6.54
CA TYR A 144 2.47 -1.63 -5.63
C TYR A 144 2.28 -0.18 -6.07
N THR A 145 1.96 0.11 -7.32
CA THR A 145 1.73 1.50 -7.78
C THR A 145 0.62 2.21 -6.98
N TRP A 146 -0.30 1.47 -6.41
CA TRP A 146 -1.45 1.99 -5.67
C TRP A 146 -1.21 2.12 -4.16
N HIS A 147 -0.04 1.72 -3.65
CA HIS A 147 0.26 1.70 -2.22
C HIS A 147 0.54 3.11 -1.67
N VAL A 148 -0.43 4.00 -1.84
CA VAL A 148 -0.45 5.41 -1.39
C VAL A 148 -1.82 5.73 -0.77
N GLN A 149 -2.31 4.85 0.09
CA GLN A 149 -3.62 4.96 0.74
C GLN A 149 -3.77 6.22 1.61
N HIS A 150 -2.68 6.82 2.01
CA HIS A 150 -2.64 8.02 2.86
C HIS A 150 -2.75 9.35 2.10
N ASP A 151 -2.52 9.35 0.78
CA ASP A 151 -2.56 10.57 -0.05
C ASP A 151 -3.11 10.26 -1.45
N VAL A 152 -4.34 9.74 -1.50
CA VAL A 152 -4.98 9.32 -2.77
C VAL A 152 -5.19 10.50 -3.71
N GLU A 153 -5.56 11.68 -3.19
CA GLU A 153 -5.69 12.89 -4.02
C GLU A 153 -4.34 13.31 -4.62
N GLY A 154 -3.25 13.25 -3.84
CA GLY A 154 -1.90 13.51 -4.35
C GLY A 154 -1.47 12.50 -5.41
N LEU A 155 -1.89 11.22 -5.29
CA LEU A 155 -1.65 10.23 -6.32
C LEU A 155 -2.46 10.51 -7.59
N ILE A 156 -3.73 10.91 -7.46
CA ILE A 156 -4.58 11.32 -8.58
C ILE A 156 -3.95 12.50 -9.34
N ASP A 157 -3.42 13.49 -8.62
CA ASP A 157 -2.74 14.64 -9.22
C ASP A 157 -1.49 14.22 -10.01
N LEU A 158 -0.71 13.28 -9.48
CA LEU A 158 0.47 12.72 -10.18
C LEU A 158 0.11 11.96 -11.46
N PHE A 159 -1.06 11.31 -11.49
CA PHE A 159 -1.57 10.67 -12.71
C PHE A 159 -2.12 11.68 -13.74
N GLY A 160 -2.28 12.93 -13.35
CA GLY A 160 -2.82 13.99 -14.19
C GLY A 160 -4.34 14.06 -14.20
N GLY A 161 -4.96 13.71 -13.07
CA GLY A 161 -6.38 13.86 -12.79
C GLY A 161 -7.18 12.57 -12.76
N LYS A 162 -8.42 12.69 -12.29
CA LYS A 162 -9.32 11.57 -11.96
C LYS A 162 -9.57 10.63 -13.14
N GLU A 163 -9.71 11.14 -14.35
CA GLU A 163 -9.97 10.33 -15.54
C GLU A 163 -8.79 9.43 -15.88
N LYS A 164 -7.57 9.97 -15.93
CA LYS A 164 -6.36 9.19 -16.21
C LYS A 164 -6.08 8.17 -15.11
N PHE A 165 -6.31 8.57 -13.87
CA PHE A 165 -6.21 7.68 -12.72
C PHE A 165 -7.19 6.50 -12.83
N ALA A 166 -8.48 6.76 -13.12
CA ALA A 166 -9.49 5.71 -13.29
C ALA A 166 -9.17 4.78 -14.47
N ASN A 167 -8.71 5.33 -15.61
CA ASN A 167 -8.33 4.52 -16.78
C ASN A 167 -7.14 3.61 -16.49
N LYS A 168 -6.16 4.09 -15.70
CA LYS A 168 -5.03 3.25 -15.28
C LYS A 168 -5.47 2.19 -14.28
N LEU A 169 -6.40 2.53 -13.39
CA LEU A 169 -6.99 1.58 -12.44
C LEU A 169 -7.83 0.53 -13.16
N ASP A 170 -8.59 0.90 -14.20
CA ASP A 170 -9.27 -0.07 -15.07
C ASP A 170 -8.26 -1.07 -15.68
N SER A 171 -7.11 -0.57 -16.14
CA SER A 171 -6.07 -1.45 -16.68
C SER A 171 -5.57 -2.49 -15.67
N LEU A 172 -5.48 -2.15 -14.38
CA LEU A 172 -5.11 -3.11 -13.33
C LEU A 172 -6.06 -4.32 -13.30
N PHE A 173 -7.37 -4.07 -13.41
CA PHE A 173 -8.41 -5.11 -13.29
C PHE A 173 -8.67 -5.88 -14.59
N PHE A 174 -8.21 -5.37 -15.74
CA PHE A 174 -8.46 -6.01 -17.05
C PHE A 174 -7.23 -6.66 -17.68
N LEU A 175 -6.02 -6.27 -17.31
CA LEU A 175 -4.81 -6.78 -17.94
C LEU A 175 -4.45 -8.17 -17.44
N GLU A 176 -4.47 -9.12 -18.35
CA GLU A 176 -3.92 -10.45 -18.11
C GLU A 176 -2.42 -10.48 -18.49
N SER A 177 -1.62 -11.10 -17.66
CA SER A 177 -0.21 -11.37 -17.97
C SER A 177 -0.08 -12.79 -18.54
N SER A 178 0.74 -12.94 -19.60
CA SER A 178 1.17 -14.29 -19.99
C SER A 178 2.11 -14.86 -18.92
N ALA A 179 1.91 -16.09 -18.51
CA ALA A 179 2.67 -16.74 -17.45
C ALA A 179 4.19 -16.84 -17.72
N GLU A 180 4.62 -16.67 -18.96
CA GLU A 180 6.00 -16.98 -19.41
C GLU A 180 7.08 -16.02 -18.92
N ASN A 181 6.75 -14.83 -18.37
CA ASN A 181 7.76 -13.83 -17.94
C ASN A 181 7.42 -13.11 -16.62
N THR A 182 6.55 -13.68 -15.79
CA THR A 182 6.05 -12.98 -14.60
C THR A 182 6.70 -13.42 -13.29
N GLY A 183 7.39 -14.56 -13.26
CA GLY A 183 7.85 -15.17 -12.02
C GLY A 183 6.68 -15.75 -11.20
N PHE A 184 6.97 -16.19 -9.97
CA PHE A 184 6.00 -16.76 -9.05
C PHE A 184 6.23 -16.24 -7.63
N THR A 185 5.15 -15.92 -6.93
CA THR A 185 5.13 -15.74 -5.48
C THR A 185 3.84 -16.37 -4.93
N GLN A 186 3.92 -16.99 -3.75
CA GLN A 186 2.79 -17.67 -3.13
C GLN A 186 1.68 -16.72 -2.72
N ASP A 187 2.01 -15.45 -2.48
CA ASP A 187 1.12 -14.45 -1.94
C ASP A 187 0.23 -13.80 -3.01
N VAL A 188 0.62 -13.89 -4.29
CA VAL A 188 -0.14 -13.34 -5.41
C VAL A 188 -1.21 -14.33 -5.86
N THR A 189 -2.35 -14.29 -5.17
CA THR A 189 -3.53 -15.15 -5.38
C THR A 189 -4.79 -14.30 -5.48
N GLY A 190 -5.92 -14.91 -5.88
CA GLY A 190 -7.19 -14.20 -6.00
C GLY A 190 -7.15 -13.10 -7.04
N LEU A 191 -6.73 -13.44 -8.26
CA LEU A 191 -6.49 -12.47 -9.32
C LEU A 191 -7.78 -12.02 -10.03
N ILE A 192 -7.88 -10.69 -10.23
CA ILE A 192 -8.73 -10.01 -11.20
C ILE A 192 -7.81 -9.12 -12.02
N GLY A 193 -7.44 -9.52 -13.23
CA GLY A 193 -6.34 -8.91 -13.96
C GLY A 193 -5.03 -8.98 -13.19
N GLN A 194 -4.42 -7.85 -12.88
CA GLN A 194 -3.22 -7.74 -12.03
C GLN A 194 -3.53 -7.44 -10.55
N TYR A 195 -4.79 -7.20 -10.20
CA TYR A 195 -5.23 -7.08 -8.81
C TYR A 195 -5.12 -8.43 -8.12
N ALA A 196 -4.45 -8.50 -6.99
CA ALA A 196 -4.21 -9.73 -6.21
C ALA A 196 -4.89 -9.62 -4.84
N HIS A 197 -6.10 -10.16 -4.71
CA HIS A 197 -6.87 -10.03 -3.46
C HIS A 197 -6.25 -10.80 -2.29
N GLY A 198 -5.51 -11.86 -2.57
CA GLY A 198 -4.87 -12.67 -1.54
C GLY A 198 -3.68 -12.00 -0.84
N ASN A 199 -3.30 -10.78 -1.22
CA ASN A 199 -2.20 -10.05 -0.59
C ASN A 199 -2.65 -8.65 -0.14
N GLU A 200 -2.27 -8.24 1.08
CA GLU A 200 -2.73 -7.05 1.78
C GLU A 200 -2.48 -5.73 1.05
N PRO A 201 -1.38 -5.53 0.32
CA PRO A 201 -1.17 -4.29 -0.45
C PRO A 201 -2.29 -3.96 -1.44
N SER A 202 -3.10 -4.95 -1.82
CA SER A 202 -4.22 -4.79 -2.73
C SER A 202 -5.55 -4.41 -2.07
N HIS A 203 -5.71 -4.61 -0.76
CA HIS A 203 -7.02 -4.57 -0.09
C HIS A 203 -7.75 -3.23 -0.15
N HIS A 204 -7.05 -2.11 -0.28
CA HIS A 204 -7.65 -0.77 -0.42
C HIS A 204 -7.95 -0.41 -1.89
N VAL A 205 -7.38 -1.11 -2.86
CA VAL A 205 -7.30 -0.67 -4.26
C VAL A 205 -8.67 -0.60 -4.93
N ALA A 206 -9.55 -1.56 -4.68
CA ALA A 206 -10.91 -1.54 -5.24
C ALA A 206 -11.73 -0.30 -4.81
N TYR A 207 -11.37 0.34 -3.68
CA TYR A 207 -12.05 1.54 -3.17
C TYR A 207 -11.55 2.84 -3.82
N LEU A 208 -10.44 2.82 -4.54
CA LEU A 208 -9.85 4.01 -5.14
C LEU A 208 -10.75 4.67 -6.19
N TYR A 209 -11.68 3.92 -6.78
CA TYR A 209 -12.69 4.48 -7.67
C TYR A 209 -13.63 5.48 -6.99
N ASN A 210 -13.83 5.40 -5.67
CA ASN A 210 -14.60 6.39 -4.92
C ASN A 210 -13.99 7.78 -5.04
N TYR A 211 -12.65 7.87 -4.95
CA TYR A 211 -11.90 9.13 -5.12
C TYR A 211 -11.91 9.63 -6.56
N ALA A 212 -11.98 8.73 -7.53
CA ALA A 212 -12.12 9.06 -8.94
C ALA A 212 -13.55 9.48 -9.35
N GLY A 213 -14.51 9.44 -8.42
CA GLY A 213 -15.92 9.77 -8.68
C GLY A 213 -16.70 8.67 -9.42
N GLN A 214 -16.22 7.42 -9.35
CA GLN A 214 -16.83 6.24 -9.99
C GLN A 214 -17.19 5.14 -8.97
N PRO A 215 -17.95 5.44 -7.90
CA PRO A 215 -18.21 4.49 -6.81
C PRO A 215 -18.92 3.21 -7.27
N TYR A 216 -19.67 3.26 -8.36
CA TYR A 216 -20.32 2.07 -8.93
C TYR A 216 -19.33 0.98 -9.33
N LYS A 217 -18.10 1.34 -9.76
CA LYS A 217 -17.05 0.35 -10.06
C LYS A 217 -16.53 -0.32 -8.80
N THR A 218 -16.37 0.44 -7.70
CA THR A 218 -16.09 -0.15 -6.38
C THR A 218 -17.14 -1.18 -6.02
N GLN A 219 -18.43 -0.84 -6.12
CA GLN A 219 -19.53 -1.75 -5.78
C GLN A 219 -19.52 -3.04 -6.61
N GLN A 220 -19.27 -2.92 -7.92
CA GLN A 220 -19.16 -4.07 -8.80
C GLN A 220 -17.98 -4.98 -8.43
N LEU A 221 -16.79 -4.39 -8.23
CA LEU A 221 -15.58 -5.15 -7.87
C LEU A 221 -15.69 -5.83 -6.51
N ILE A 222 -16.25 -5.15 -5.50
CA ILE A 222 -16.46 -5.74 -4.17
C ILE A 222 -17.41 -6.94 -4.27
N ARG A 223 -18.48 -6.86 -5.06
CA ARG A 223 -19.37 -7.98 -5.29
C ARG A 223 -18.63 -9.15 -5.97
N GLU A 224 -17.86 -8.87 -7.02
CA GLU A 224 -17.06 -9.89 -7.71
C GLU A 224 -16.04 -10.54 -6.78
N ILE A 225 -15.33 -9.76 -5.94
CA ILE A 225 -14.38 -10.26 -4.96
C ILE A 225 -15.07 -11.21 -3.97
N PHE A 226 -16.25 -10.83 -3.45
CA PHE A 226 -17.01 -11.69 -2.54
C PHE A 226 -17.45 -12.99 -3.19
N ASP A 227 -18.01 -12.92 -4.38
CA ASP A 227 -18.55 -14.10 -5.08
C ASP A 227 -17.43 -15.07 -5.51
N ARG A 228 -16.22 -14.56 -5.78
CA ARG A 228 -15.10 -15.38 -6.27
C ARG A 228 -14.18 -15.89 -5.16
N PHE A 229 -13.97 -15.11 -4.10
CA PHE A 229 -12.86 -15.32 -3.17
C PHE A 229 -13.27 -15.57 -1.73
N TYR A 230 -14.57 -15.57 -1.43
CA TYR A 230 -15.12 -15.88 -0.10
C TYR A 230 -16.23 -16.92 -0.24
N LEU A 231 -15.84 -18.18 -0.36
CA LEU A 231 -16.79 -19.27 -0.58
C LEU A 231 -17.15 -19.94 0.75
N PRO A 232 -18.40 -20.44 0.93
CA PRO A 232 -18.86 -21.09 2.17
C PRO A 232 -18.35 -22.53 2.29
N LYS A 233 -17.02 -22.71 2.34
CA LYS A 233 -16.33 -24.00 2.46
C LYS A 233 -14.99 -23.84 3.20
N PRO A 234 -14.40 -24.90 3.77
CA PRO A 234 -13.16 -24.81 4.54
C PRO A 234 -11.96 -24.19 3.79
N ASP A 235 -11.86 -24.42 2.49
CA ASP A 235 -10.86 -23.86 1.57
C ASP A 235 -11.43 -22.70 0.74
N GLY A 236 -12.32 -21.91 1.31
CA GLY A 236 -13.10 -20.88 0.61
C GLY A 236 -12.39 -19.54 0.40
N LEU A 237 -11.23 -19.32 1.00
CA LEU A 237 -10.41 -18.13 0.79
C LEU A 237 -9.45 -18.33 -0.38
N CYS A 238 -9.17 -17.27 -1.12
CA CYS A 238 -8.26 -17.33 -2.27
C CYS A 238 -6.78 -17.36 -1.90
N GLY A 239 -6.43 -17.16 -0.63
CA GLY A 239 -5.07 -17.12 -0.10
C GLY A 239 -5.04 -17.47 1.38
N ASN A 240 -3.95 -17.14 2.04
CA ASN A 240 -3.83 -17.27 3.49
C ASN A 240 -4.73 -16.25 4.18
N ASP A 241 -5.35 -16.62 5.29
CA ASP A 241 -6.17 -15.69 6.10
C ASP A 241 -5.31 -14.67 6.87
N ASP A 242 -4.01 -14.88 6.97
CA ASP A 242 -3.02 -14.02 7.60
C ASP A 242 -3.48 -13.44 8.95
N CYS A 243 -3.53 -14.30 9.97
CA CYS A 243 -3.97 -13.92 11.32
C CYS A 243 -5.38 -13.30 11.35
N GLY A 244 -6.24 -13.65 10.40
CA GLY A 244 -7.60 -13.14 10.32
C GLY A 244 -7.77 -11.90 9.45
N GLN A 245 -6.75 -11.48 8.69
CA GLN A 245 -6.78 -10.28 7.84
C GLN A 245 -7.85 -10.37 6.75
N MET A 246 -7.92 -11.48 6.02
CA MET A 246 -8.91 -11.71 4.98
C MET A 246 -10.33 -11.74 5.54
N SER A 247 -10.53 -12.44 6.66
CA SER A 247 -11.82 -12.51 7.36
C SER A 247 -12.23 -11.14 7.89
N ALA A 248 -11.31 -10.38 8.48
CA ALA A 248 -11.56 -9.02 8.96
C ALA A 248 -11.95 -8.07 7.83
N TRP A 249 -11.28 -8.17 6.68
CA TRP A 249 -11.64 -7.38 5.48
C TRP A 249 -13.06 -7.69 5.02
N TYR A 250 -13.41 -8.98 4.88
CA TYR A 250 -14.77 -9.41 4.49
C TYR A 250 -15.84 -8.84 5.43
N ILE A 251 -15.65 -8.98 6.75
CA ILE A 251 -16.62 -8.52 7.76
C ILE A 251 -16.75 -6.99 7.72
N SER A 252 -15.62 -6.27 7.74
CA SER A 252 -15.62 -4.81 7.74
C SER A 252 -16.27 -4.23 6.49
N VAL A 253 -15.97 -4.81 5.33
CA VAL A 253 -16.51 -4.37 4.04
C VAL A 253 -17.99 -4.70 3.90
N SER A 254 -18.41 -5.92 4.24
CA SER A 254 -19.82 -6.33 4.15
C SER A 254 -20.72 -5.50 5.07
N TYR A 255 -20.21 -5.11 6.25
CA TYR A 255 -20.99 -4.35 7.21
C TYR A 255 -21.06 -2.86 6.86
N THR A 256 -19.94 -2.25 6.47
CA THR A 256 -19.88 -0.79 6.24
C THR A 256 -20.36 -0.36 4.85
N HIS A 257 -20.13 -1.16 3.82
CA HIS A 257 -20.40 -0.76 2.44
C HIS A 257 -21.64 -1.41 1.80
N LEU A 258 -22.02 -2.60 2.22
CA LEU A 258 -23.19 -3.27 1.68
C LEU A 258 -24.44 -3.11 2.52
N ARG A 259 -24.34 -3.02 3.86
CA ARG A 259 -25.50 -2.85 4.75
C ARG A 259 -25.77 -1.42 5.17
N ALA A 260 -24.77 -0.55 5.27
CA ALA A 260 -25.00 0.84 5.67
C ALA A 260 -25.85 1.64 4.65
N HIS A 261 -25.89 1.22 3.39
CA HIS A 261 -26.78 1.79 2.37
C HIS A 261 -28.20 1.20 2.37
N GLU A 262 -28.40 0.02 2.94
CA GLU A 262 -29.74 -0.60 3.03
C GLU A 262 -30.53 -0.10 4.23
N THR A 263 -29.88 0.45 5.26
CA THR A 263 -30.55 0.95 6.47
C THR A 263 -31.07 2.38 6.36
N THR A 264 -30.78 3.10 5.28
CA THR A 264 -31.30 4.45 5.04
C THR A 264 -32.59 4.48 4.21
N LEU A 265 -33.22 3.31 3.93
CA LEU A 265 -34.45 3.18 3.17
C LEU A 265 -35.64 2.70 4.03
N HIS A 266 -35.59 2.92 5.36
CA HIS A 266 -36.74 2.69 6.23
C HIS A 266 -37.00 3.90 7.14
#